data_e14b37026808b8f11842dac0770e59c1
#
_entry.id   e14b37026808b8f11842dac0770e59c1
#
_cell.length_a   1.000
_cell.length_b   1.000
_cell.length_c   1.000
_cell.angle_alpha   90.00
_cell.angle_beta   90.00
_cell.angle_gamma   90.00
#
_symmetry.space_group_name_H-M   'P 1'
#
loop_
_entity.id
_entity.type
_entity.pdbx_description
1 polymer ?
#
loop_
_entity_poly.entity_id
_entity_poly.type
_entity_poly.pdbx_seq_one_letter_code
_entity_poly.pdbx_strand_id
1 'polypeptide(L)'
;MRRGLFSRGALLLGLVFLYVPIISMIVFSFNNSRLVTVWDAAHSPTLKWYGVLLHNEQILSAAWLSIRIAFTAASVAVVLGTLAGVALARLGAFRGRLLLAGMVTAPIVMPEVITGLSLLLMFVALEQLIGWPKGTGAVTIALAHITFCMAYVTVVVQSRLAGFDESLEEAAMDLGARPLKVFFRITLPLILPAIASGWLLAFTLSWDDLVITQFVAGPASSTLPMVVFSKVRFGVTPDVNALATILVLLVATGIAVSTVWMRYQQRRRERDLQLAAAANL
;
A
#
# COMPACT_ATOMS: atom_id res chain seq x y z
N MET A 1 3.64 11.69 -39.60
CA MET A 1 4.90 11.91 -38.85
C MET A 1 4.85 12.98 -37.76
N ARG A 2 4.20 14.13 -37.94
CA ARG A 2 4.13 15.23 -36.94
C ARG A 2 3.43 14.85 -35.61
N ARG A 3 2.38 14.01 -35.63
CA ARG A 3 1.69 13.57 -34.38
C ARG A 3 2.58 12.73 -33.44
N GLY A 4 3.50 11.95 -34.01
CA GLY A 4 4.43 11.15 -33.19
C GLY A 4 5.51 12.00 -32.50
N LEU A 5 5.95 13.11 -33.09
CA LEU A 5 6.90 14.02 -32.47
C LEU A 5 6.26 14.79 -31.29
N PHE A 6 5.05 15.29 -31.48
CA PHE A 6 4.30 15.97 -30.42
C PHE A 6 4.06 15.04 -29.22
N SER A 7 3.58 13.81 -29.45
CA SER A 7 3.35 12.85 -28.37
C SER A 7 4.64 12.48 -27.63
N ARG A 8 5.76 12.33 -28.36
CA ARG A 8 7.07 12.06 -27.74
C ARG A 8 7.58 13.25 -26.95
N GLY A 9 7.41 14.47 -27.46
CA GLY A 9 7.76 15.70 -26.74
C GLY A 9 6.95 15.88 -25.46
N ALA A 10 5.64 15.68 -25.53
CA ALA A 10 4.73 15.75 -24.38
C ALA A 10 5.07 14.67 -23.32
N LEU A 11 5.35 13.43 -23.77
CA LEU A 11 5.77 12.36 -22.87
C LEU A 11 7.10 12.69 -22.16
N LEU A 12 8.09 13.18 -22.93
CA LEU A 12 9.39 13.53 -22.40
C LEU A 12 9.30 14.68 -21.39
N LEU A 13 8.50 15.69 -21.70
CA LEU A 13 8.24 16.83 -20.80
C LEU A 13 7.55 16.36 -19.50
N GLY A 14 6.56 15.50 -19.59
CA GLY A 14 5.90 14.91 -18.43
C GLY A 14 6.86 14.08 -17.57
N LEU A 15 7.72 13.26 -18.19
CA LEU A 15 8.73 12.50 -17.47
C LEU A 15 9.76 13.41 -16.80
N VAL A 16 10.27 14.42 -17.49
CA VAL A 16 11.22 15.39 -16.92
C VAL A 16 10.57 16.10 -15.73
N PHE A 17 9.34 16.58 -15.86
CA PHE A 17 8.60 17.25 -14.78
C PHE A 17 8.45 16.35 -13.54
N LEU A 18 8.17 15.05 -13.71
CA LEU A 18 8.02 14.09 -12.63
C LEU A 18 9.37 13.70 -11.98
N TYR A 19 10.40 13.47 -12.80
CA TYR A 19 11.64 12.90 -12.28
C TYR A 19 12.67 13.94 -11.80
N VAL A 20 12.64 15.17 -12.32
CA VAL A 20 13.59 16.22 -11.90
C VAL A 20 13.54 16.49 -10.39
N PRO A 21 12.38 16.64 -9.74
CA PRO A 21 12.34 16.82 -8.28
C PRO A 21 12.93 15.63 -7.52
N ILE A 22 12.65 14.41 -7.98
CA ILE A 22 13.15 13.18 -7.34
C ILE A 22 14.67 13.08 -7.50
N ILE A 23 15.17 13.31 -8.71
CA ILE A 23 16.61 13.31 -8.99
C ILE A 23 17.32 14.42 -8.21
N SER A 24 16.74 15.61 -8.15
CA SER A 24 17.33 16.70 -7.37
C SER A 24 17.45 16.33 -5.88
N MET A 25 16.41 15.72 -5.30
CA MET A 25 16.42 15.24 -3.92
C MET A 25 17.52 14.18 -3.69
N ILE A 26 17.67 13.24 -4.63
CA ILE A 26 18.74 12.23 -4.60
C ILE A 26 20.11 12.90 -4.67
N VAL A 27 20.33 13.85 -5.58
CA VAL A 27 21.60 14.59 -5.71
C VAL A 27 21.90 15.36 -4.42
N PHE A 28 20.94 16.10 -3.90
CA PHE A 28 21.10 16.89 -2.66
C PHE A 28 21.25 16.02 -1.41
N SER A 29 20.93 14.72 -1.44
CA SER A 29 21.23 13.80 -0.32
C SER A 29 22.73 13.59 -0.10
N PHE A 30 23.55 13.82 -1.13
CA PHE A 30 25.01 13.76 -1.08
C PHE A 30 25.67 15.12 -0.80
N ASN A 31 24.89 16.18 -0.61
CA ASN A 31 25.38 17.51 -0.34
C ASN A 31 25.81 17.64 1.13
N ASN A 32 26.98 18.19 1.41
CA ASN A 32 27.46 18.39 2.79
C ASN A 32 26.81 19.59 3.51
N SER A 33 26.23 20.53 2.77
CA SER A 33 25.57 21.70 3.34
C SER A 33 24.37 21.31 4.21
N ARG A 34 24.13 22.07 5.29
CA ARG A 34 22.88 22.00 6.07
C ARG A 34 21.69 22.64 5.34
N LEU A 35 21.98 23.52 4.38
CA LEU A 35 20.95 24.15 3.55
C LEU A 35 20.68 23.27 2.34
N VAL A 36 19.44 22.81 2.20
CA VAL A 36 19.00 21.90 1.13
C VAL A 36 19.01 22.54 -0.26
N THR A 37 19.18 23.87 -0.33
CA THR A 37 19.16 24.65 -1.59
C THR A 37 20.55 25.09 -2.04
N VAL A 38 21.57 24.94 -1.21
CA VAL A 38 22.94 25.43 -1.50
C VAL A 38 23.89 24.24 -1.57
N TRP A 39 24.51 24.06 -2.74
CA TRP A 39 25.51 23.00 -2.95
C TRP A 39 26.87 23.40 -2.39
N ASP A 40 27.43 22.62 -1.49
CA ASP A 40 28.80 22.78 -0.99
C ASP A 40 29.78 22.04 -1.91
N ALA A 41 30.33 22.76 -2.88
CA ALA A 41 31.25 22.20 -3.86
C ALA A 41 32.62 21.75 -3.27
N ALA A 42 32.99 22.27 -2.09
CA ALA A 42 34.27 21.95 -1.48
C ALA A 42 34.28 20.60 -0.75
N HIS A 43 33.11 20.19 -0.20
CA HIS A 43 33.01 19.01 0.67
C HIS A 43 31.96 17.99 0.19
N SER A 44 31.37 18.18 -0.98
CA SER A 44 30.44 17.24 -1.61
C SER A 44 31.12 16.49 -2.76
N PRO A 45 30.75 15.23 -3.05
CA PRO A 45 29.68 14.44 -2.42
C PRO A 45 30.07 13.81 -1.06
N THR A 46 29.09 13.63 -0.16
CA THR A 46 29.30 13.03 1.16
C THR A 46 28.19 12.06 1.53
N LEU A 47 28.49 11.05 2.35
CA LEU A 47 27.53 10.12 2.94
C LEU A 47 27.14 10.49 4.37
N LYS A 48 27.52 11.67 4.85
CA LYS A 48 27.32 12.14 6.22
C LYS A 48 25.87 11.99 6.69
N TRP A 49 24.91 12.39 5.87
CA TRP A 49 23.49 12.38 6.25
C TRP A 49 22.90 10.97 6.35
N TYR A 50 23.47 10.02 5.63
CA TYR A 50 23.10 8.60 5.79
C TYR A 50 23.56 8.08 7.14
N GLY A 51 24.77 8.47 7.59
CA GLY A 51 25.25 8.16 8.94
C GLY A 51 24.38 8.80 10.02
N VAL A 52 24.01 10.08 9.87
CA VAL A 52 23.10 10.78 10.79
C VAL A 52 21.73 10.10 10.84
N LEU A 53 21.19 9.69 9.69
CA LEU A 53 19.90 9.01 9.60
C LEU A 53 19.89 7.67 10.35
N LEU A 54 20.95 6.87 10.21
CA LEU A 54 21.07 5.56 10.89
C LEU A 54 21.16 5.66 12.41
N HIS A 55 21.50 6.83 12.96
CA HIS A 55 21.55 7.09 14.40
C HIS A 55 20.38 7.98 14.89
N ASN A 56 19.45 8.30 14.01
CA ASN A 56 18.28 9.12 14.35
C ASN A 56 17.15 8.22 14.90
N GLU A 57 17.13 8.06 16.23
CA GLU A 57 16.12 7.22 16.91
C GLU A 57 14.68 7.61 16.58
N GLN A 58 14.40 8.90 16.40
CA GLN A 58 13.06 9.38 16.06
C GLN A 58 12.59 8.85 14.68
N ILE A 59 13.46 8.92 13.67
CA ILE A 59 13.13 8.45 12.33
C ILE A 59 13.04 6.92 12.30
N LEU A 60 13.98 6.24 12.95
CA LEU A 60 14.02 4.77 12.98
C LEU A 60 12.82 4.18 13.73
N SER A 61 12.48 4.75 14.90
CA SER A 61 11.30 4.30 15.66
C SER A 61 9.99 4.58 14.91
N ALA A 62 9.87 5.74 14.26
CA ALA A 62 8.72 6.09 13.44
C ALA A 62 8.60 5.17 12.20
N ALA A 63 9.71 4.86 11.53
CA ALA A 63 9.73 3.92 10.41
C ALA A 63 9.30 2.52 10.86
N TRP A 64 9.83 2.03 11.97
CA TRP A 64 9.44 0.73 12.53
C TRP A 64 7.98 0.67 12.92
N LEU A 65 7.47 1.73 13.56
CA LEU A 65 6.06 1.84 13.91
C LEU A 65 5.17 1.82 12.64
N SER A 66 5.53 2.59 11.60
CA SER A 66 4.80 2.61 10.33
C SER A 66 4.76 1.23 9.67
N ILE A 67 5.90 0.49 9.64
CA ILE A 67 5.94 -0.87 9.11
C ILE A 67 5.00 -1.79 9.88
N ARG A 68 5.04 -1.75 11.21
CA ARG A 68 4.17 -2.59 12.06
C ARG A 68 2.70 -2.29 11.85
N ILE A 69 2.32 -1.01 11.79
CA ILE A 69 0.94 -0.59 11.54
C ILE A 69 0.50 -1.01 10.15
N ALA A 70 1.28 -0.72 9.11
CA ALA A 70 0.94 -1.07 7.74
C ALA A 70 0.81 -2.58 7.54
N PHE A 71 1.73 -3.36 8.10
CA PHE A 71 1.66 -4.83 8.02
C PHE A 71 0.45 -5.39 8.74
N THR A 72 0.16 -4.94 9.96
CA THR A 72 -0.99 -5.41 10.74
C THR A 72 -2.30 -4.97 10.10
N ALA A 73 -2.38 -3.71 9.66
CA ALA A 73 -3.57 -3.18 9.00
C ALA A 73 -3.85 -3.92 7.68
N ALA A 74 -2.85 -4.10 6.82
CA ALA A 74 -3.00 -4.82 5.57
C ALA A 74 -3.41 -6.28 5.79
N SER A 75 -2.81 -6.96 6.78
CA SER A 75 -3.09 -8.37 7.06
C SER A 75 -4.52 -8.59 7.59
N VAL A 76 -5.00 -7.72 8.46
CA VAL A 76 -6.38 -7.80 8.95
C VAL A 76 -7.38 -7.32 7.88
N ALA A 77 -7.07 -6.22 7.20
CA ALA A 77 -7.90 -5.67 6.13
C ALA A 77 -8.09 -6.65 4.97
N VAL A 78 -7.06 -7.45 4.61
CA VAL A 78 -7.17 -8.44 3.55
C VAL A 78 -8.11 -9.59 3.92
N VAL A 79 -8.10 -10.01 5.17
CA VAL A 79 -9.04 -11.04 5.65
C VAL A 79 -10.47 -10.52 5.63
N LEU A 80 -10.72 -9.37 6.27
CA LEU A 80 -12.05 -8.77 6.36
C LEU A 80 -12.57 -8.36 4.98
N GLY A 81 -11.73 -7.73 4.16
CA GLY A 81 -12.07 -7.30 2.80
C GLY A 81 -12.35 -8.48 1.87
N THR A 82 -11.61 -9.59 2.01
CA THR A 82 -11.91 -10.82 1.25
C THR A 82 -13.26 -11.40 1.64
N LEU A 83 -13.57 -11.48 2.94
CA LEU A 83 -14.87 -11.97 3.41
C LEU A 83 -16.01 -11.07 2.90
N ALA A 84 -15.86 -9.74 3.01
CA ALA A 84 -16.85 -8.79 2.49
C ALA A 84 -17.00 -8.89 0.96
N GLY A 85 -15.89 -9.00 0.22
CA GLY A 85 -15.89 -9.15 -1.24
C GLY A 85 -16.59 -10.42 -1.71
N VAL A 86 -16.31 -11.54 -1.06
CA VAL A 86 -16.98 -12.82 -1.33
C VAL A 86 -18.46 -12.73 -0.98
N ALA A 87 -18.82 -12.15 0.17
CA ALA A 87 -20.21 -11.99 0.56
C ALA A 87 -21.01 -11.16 -0.45
N LEU A 88 -20.44 -10.04 -0.91
CA LEU A 88 -21.08 -9.16 -1.89
C LEU A 88 -21.15 -9.76 -3.30
N ALA A 89 -20.16 -10.60 -3.69
CA ALA A 89 -20.11 -11.22 -5.01
C ALA A 89 -20.92 -12.51 -5.12
N ARG A 90 -20.94 -13.37 -4.07
CA ARG A 90 -21.45 -14.76 -4.15
C ARG A 90 -22.73 -15.04 -3.37
N LEU A 91 -23.04 -14.28 -2.30
CA LEU A 91 -24.23 -14.61 -1.48
C LEU A 91 -25.56 -14.12 -2.06
N GLY A 92 -25.57 -13.52 -3.26
CA GLY A 92 -26.79 -13.02 -3.90
C GLY A 92 -27.49 -11.96 -3.06
N ALA A 93 -28.82 -12.06 -2.93
CA ALA A 93 -29.64 -11.13 -2.13
C ALA A 93 -29.73 -11.62 -0.68
N PHE A 94 -29.17 -10.85 0.27
CA PHE A 94 -29.30 -11.10 1.71
C PHE A 94 -29.68 -9.84 2.47
N ARG A 95 -30.26 -10.00 3.67
CA ARG A 95 -30.60 -8.89 4.54
C ARG A 95 -29.33 -8.13 4.94
N GLY A 96 -29.28 -6.81 4.70
CA GLY A 96 -28.12 -5.99 5.02
C GLY A 96 -27.10 -5.85 3.90
N ARG A 97 -27.29 -6.46 2.72
CA ARG A 97 -26.37 -6.35 1.58
C ARG A 97 -26.12 -4.88 1.17
N LEU A 98 -27.18 -4.08 1.11
CA LEU A 98 -27.08 -2.67 0.77
C LEU A 98 -26.30 -1.89 1.82
N LEU A 99 -26.52 -2.19 3.11
CA LEU A 99 -25.77 -1.59 4.21
C LEU A 99 -24.31 -1.97 4.15
N LEU A 100 -23.97 -3.25 3.96
CA LEU A 100 -22.59 -3.72 3.82
C LEU A 100 -21.90 -3.05 2.61
N ALA A 101 -22.57 -3.00 1.46
CA ALA A 101 -22.05 -2.33 0.28
C ALA A 101 -21.79 -0.83 0.54
N GLY A 102 -22.73 -0.14 1.21
CA GLY A 102 -22.57 1.27 1.60
C GLY A 102 -21.41 1.47 2.56
N MET A 103 -21.27 0.63 3.59
CA MET A 103 -20.17 0.70 4.56
C MET A 103 -18.80 0.44 3.92
N VAL A 104 -18.73 -0.44 2.93
CA VAL A 104 -17.49 -0.72 2.19
C VAL A 104 -17.16 0.42 1.23
N THR A 105 -18.14 1.03 0.57
CA THR A 105 -17.86 2.11 -0.39
C THR A 105 -17.66 3.47 0.27
N ALA A 106 -18.21 3.69 1.45
CA ALA A 106 -18.12 4.98 2.14
C ALA A 106 -16.67 5.49 2.33
N PRO A 107 -15.70 4.70 2.84
CA PRO A 107 -14.33 5.17 3.01
C PRO A 107 -13.61 5.53 1.70
N ILE A 108 -14.05 4.97 0.57
CA ILE A 108 -13.44 5.23 -0.75
C ILE A 108 -13.89 6.58 -1.31
N VAL A 109 -15.13 6.99 -0.99
CA VAL A 109 -15.76 8.20 -1.54
C VAL A 109 -15.60 9.40 -0.60
N MET A 110 -15.52 9.14 0.70
CA MET A 110 -15.42 10.19 1.72
C MET A 110 -14.01 10.82 1.73
N PRO A 111 -13.90 12.15 1.89
CA PRO A 111 -12.62 12.80 2.12
C PRO A 111 -11.92 12.24 3.38
N GLU A 112 -10.62 11.98 3.28
CA GLU A 112 -9.81 11.40 4.38
C GLU A 112 -9.90 12.19 5.68
N VAL A 113 -9.99 13.53 5.60
CA VAL A 113 -10.16 14.42 6.77
C VAL A 113 -11.44 14.09 7.53
N ILE A 114 -12.55 13.89 6.81
CA ILE A 114 -13.85 13.57 7.42
C ILE A 114 -13.79 12.17 8.03
N THR A 115 -13.20 11.22 7.33
CA THR A 115 -13.00 9.85 7.82
C THR A 115 -12.14 9.84 9.11
N GLY A 116 -11.01 10.55 9.10
CA GLY A 116 -10.12 10.64 10.26
C GLY A 116 -10.79 11.28 11.47
N LEU A 117 -11.50 12.40 11.28
CA LEU A 117 -12.25 13.07 12.35
C LEU A 117 -13.37 12.18 12.89
N SER A 118 -14.13 11.52 12.03
CA SER A 118 -15.21 10.60 12.43
C SER A 118 -14.69 9.43 13.24
N LEU A 119 -13.56 8.85 12.85
CA LEU A 119 -12.91 7.77 13.59
C LEU A 119 -12.38 8.25 14.95
N LEU A 120 -11.79 9.45 15.01
CA LEU A 120 -11.38 10.04 16.29
C LEU A 120 -12.58 10.18 17.25
N LEU A 121 -13.67 10.78 16.78
CA LEU A 121 -14.88 10.97 17.60
C LEU A 121 -15.47 9.63 18.04
N MET A 122 -15.46 8.64 17.15
CA MET A 122 -15.89 7.27 17.48
C MET A 122 -15.01 6.64 18.56
N PHE A 123 -13.68 6.76 18.47
CA PHE A 123 -12.77 6.22 19.50
C PHE A 123 -12.94 6.92 20.85
N VAL A 124 -13.13 8.24 20.87
CA VAL A 124 -13.42 8.98 22.11
C VAL A 124 -14.74 8.52 22.72
N ALA A 125 -15.79 8.35 21.92
CA ALA A 125 -17.08 7.86 22.40
C ALA A 125 -16.98 6.42 22.94
N LEU A 126 -16.25 5.53 22.24
CA LEU A 126 -16.04 4.15 22.71
C LEU A 126 -15.24 4.11 24.02
N GLU A 127 -14.22 4.94 24.16
CA GLU A 127 -13.47 5.04 25.42
C GLU A 127 -14.38 5.45 26.59
N GLN A 128 -15.28 6.40 26.37
CA GLN A 128 -16.25 6.82 27.40
C GLN A 128 -17.28 5.75 27.72
N LEU A 129 -17.74 4.99 26.73
CA LEU A 129 -18.81 4.00 26.91
C LEU A 129 -18.31 2.67 27.46
N ILE A 130 -17.18 2.18 26.98
CA ILE A 130 -16.67 0.82 27.26
C ILE A 130 -15.23 0.80 27.80
N GLY A 131 -14.59 1.98 27.98
CA GLY A 131 -13.23 2.10 28.48
C GLY A 131 -12.14 1.65 27.50
N TRP A 132 -12.46 1.54 26.21
CA TRP A 132 -11.52 1.10 25.17
C TRP A 132 -11.83 1.74 23.81
N PRO A 133 -10.81 2.12 23.01
CA PRO A 133 -9.38 2.10 23.30
C PRO A 133 -9.00 3.12 24.38
N LYS A 134 -7.90 2.87 25.12
CA LYS A 134 -7.41 3.81 26.13
C LYS A 134 -6.59 4.92 25.49
N GLY A 135 -7.26 6.01 25.12
CA GLY A 135 -6.67 7.13 24.40
C GLY A 135 -6.34 6.81 22.94
N THR A 136 -5.77 7.81 22.25
CA THR A 136 -5.27 7.67 20.87
C THR A 136 -3.83 7.15 20.86
N GLY A 137 -3.45 6.42 19.80
CA GLY A 137 -2.10 5.84 19.66
C GLY A 137 -1.98 4.79 18.56
N ALA A 138 -0.98 3.92 18.65
CA ALA A 138 -0.72 2.91 17.62
C ALA A 138 -1.92 1.98 17.35
N VAL A 139 -2.71 1.67 18.39
CA VAL A 139 -3.91 0.81 18.25
C VAL A 139 -5.00 1.52 17.46
N THR A 140 -5.29 2.78 17.78
CA THR A 140 -6.30 3.57 17.05
C THR A 140 -5.88 3.85 15.62
N ILE A 141 -4.58 4.07 15.37
CA ILE A 141 -4.05 4.16 13.99
C ILE A 141 -4.29 2.85 13.25
N ALA A 142 -3.91 1.71 13.84
CA ALA A 142 -4.09 0.41 13.20
C ALA A 142 -5.57 0.11 12.88
N LEU A 143 -6.49 0.38 13.82
CA LEU A 143 -7.93 0.20 13.61
C LEU A 143 -8.49 1.10 12.51
N ALA A 144 -8.07 2.37 12.49
CA ALA A 144 -8.45 3.31 11.45
C ALA A 144 -7.98 2.81 10.07
N HIS A 145 -6.71 2.37 9.99
CA HIS A 145 -6.14 1.85 8.75
C HIS A 145 -6.80 0.54 8.29
N ILE A 146 -7.12 -0.37 9.20
CA ILE A 146 -7.89 -1.57 8.87
C ILE A 146 -9.22 -1.17 8.23
N THR A 147 -9.91 -0.19 8.80
CA THR A 147 -11.24 0.21 8.37
C THR A 147 -11.25 0.74 6.93
N PHE A 148 -10.35 1.66 6.58
CA PHE A 148 -10.35 2.17 5.21
C PHE A 148 -9.67 1.23 4.22
N CYS A 149 -8.59 0.53 4.60
CA CYS A 149 -7.93 -0.44 3.73
C CYS A 149 -8.83 -1.62 3.36
N MET A 150 -9.69 -2.08 4.29
CA MET A 150 -10.67 -3.14 4.04
C MET A 150 -11.57 -2.79 2.85
N ALA A 151 -11.97 -1.54 2.70
CA ALA A 151 -12.80 -1.07 1.60
C ALA A 151 -12.13 -1.32 0.23
N TYR A 152 -10.87 -0.94 0.10
CA TYR A 152 -10.11 -1.14 -1.14
C TYR A 152 -9.89 -2.62 -1.45
N VAL A 153 -9.53 -3.42 -0.44
CA VAL A 153 -9.38 -4.87 -0.61
C VAL A 153 -10.68 -5.51 -1.06
N THR A 154 -11.82 -5.11 -0.48
CA THR A 154 -13.14 -5.63 -0.87
C THR A 154 -13.40 -5.40 -2.34
N VAL A 155 -13.14 -4.21 -2.85
CA VAL A 155 -13.32 -3.88 -4.27
C VAL A 155 -12.42 -4.71 -5.17
N VAL A 156 -11.14 -4.89 -4.80
CA VAL A 156 -10.18 -5.70 -5.56
C VAL A 156 -10.64 -7.16 -5.65
N VAL A 157 -11.04 -7.75 -4.53
CA VAL A 157 -11.52 -9.15 -4.47
C VAL A 157 -12.84 -9.30 -5.23
N GLN A 158 -13.79 -8.37 -5.04
CA GLN A 158 -15.08 -8.39 -5.71
C GLN A 158 -14.92 -8.26 -7.23
N SER A 159 -14.04 -7.37 -7.71
CA SER A 159 -13.73 -7.22 -9.13
C SER A 159 -13.14 -8.50 -9.73
N ARG A 160 -12.30 -9.20 -8.98
CA ARG A 160 -11.74 -10.48 -9.43
C ARG A 160 -12.81 -11.57 -9.52
N LEU A 161 -13.68 -11.65 -8.51
CA LEU A 161 -14.78 -12.62 -8.49
C LEU A 161 -15.83 -12.36 -9.57
N ALA A 162 -16.08 -11.10 -9.93
CA ALA A 162 -17.01 -10.75 -11.00
C ALA A 162 -16.56 -11.24 -12.39
N GLY A 163 -15.24 -11.37 -12.60
CA GLY A 163 -14.68 -11.93 -13.84
C GLY A 163 -14.39 -13.43 -13.79
N PHE A 164 -14.85 -14.11 -12.74
CA PHE A 164 -14.60 -15.53 -12.53
C PHE A 164 -15.78 -16.37 -12.99
N ASP A 165 -15.50 -17.46 -13.74
CA ASP A 165 -16.51 -18.39 -14.22
C ASP A 165 -17.06 -19.24 -13.05
N GLU A 166 -18.33 -19.03 -12.71
CA GLU A 166 -19.03 -19.73 -11.63
C GLU A 166 -19.22 -21.21 -11.91
N SER A 167 -19.16 -21.63 -13.19
CA SER A 167 -19.34 -23.02 -13.59
C SER A 167 -18.36 -23.98 -12.91
N LEU A 168 -17.16 -23.52 -12.54
CA LEU A 168 -16.18 -24.33 -11.81
C LEU A 168 -16.63 -24.64 -10.37
N GLU A 169 -17.28 -23.67 -9.73
CA GLU A 169 -17.84 -23.84 -8.38
C GLU A 169 -19.07 -24.75 -8.42
N GLU A 170 -19.97 -24.55 -9.41
CA GLU A 170 -21.17 -25.37 -9.63
C GLU A 170 -20.82 -26.80 -9.96
N ALA A 171 -19.90 -27.05 -10.89
CA ALA A 171 -19.45 -28.40 -11.24
C ALA A 171 -18.88 -29.18 -10.05
N ALA A 172 -18.14 -28.48 -9.17
CA ALA A 172 -17.61 -29.10 -7.96
C ALA A 172 -18.73 -29.44 -6.96
N MET A 173 -19.75 -28.59 -6.84
CA MET A 173 -20.92 -28.86 -5.99
C MET A 173 -21.77 -29.99 -6.54
N ASP A 174 -21.93 -30.10 -7.86
CA ASP A 174 -22.63 -31.23 -8.52
C ASP A 174 -21.92 -32.57 -8.26
N LEU A 175 -20.59 -32.55 -8.12
CA LEU A 175 -19.79 -33.70 -7.70
C LEU A 175 -19.86 -33.98 -6.18
N GLY A 176 -20.73 -33.29 -5.44
CA GLY A 176 -20.98 -33.50 -4.01
C GLY A 176 -20.00 -32.75 -3.08
N ALA A 177 -19.22 -31.77 -3.59
CA ALA A 177 -18.38 -30.99 -2.73
C ALA A 177 -19.22 -29.97 -1.91
N ARG A 178 -18.95 -29.86 -0.60
CA ARG A 178 -19.58 -28.86 0.25
C ARG A 178 -19.09 -27.44 -0.09
N PRO A 179 -19.91 -26.39 0.03
CA PRO A 179 -19.54 -25.00 -0.34
C PRO A 179 -18.23 -24.52 0.28
N LEU A 180 -17.98 -24.81 1.56
CA LEU A 180 -16.71 -24.46 2.21
C LEU A 180 -15.51 -25.16 1.56
N LYS A 181 -15.66 -26.43 1.13
CA LYS A 181 -14.59 -27.16 0.46
C LYS A 181 -14.32 -26.59 -0.93
N VAL A 182 -15.37 -26.18 -1.64
CA VAL A 182 -15.26 -25.47 -2.94
C VAL A 182 -14.52 -24.16 -2.75
N PHE A 183 -14.92 -23.36 -1.76
CA PHE A 183 -14.25 -22.10 -1.45
C PHE A 183 -12.74 -22.27 -1.21
N PHE A 184 -12.33 -23.15 -0.30
CA PHE A 184 -10.92 -23.30 0.05
C PHE A 184 -10.08 -24.00 -1.04
N ARG A 185 -10.66 -24.89 -1.85
CA ARG A 185 -9.92 -25.67 -2.85
C ARG A 185 -9.97 -25.11 -4.26
N ILE A 186 -11.00 -24.31 -4.59
CA ILE A 186 -11.20 -23.76 -5.94
C ILE A 186 -11.17 -22.26 -5.91
N THR A 187 -12.11 -21.62 -5.21
CA THR A 187 -12.28 -20.16 -5.25
C THR A 187 -11.06 -19.44 -4.68
N LEU A 188 -10.65 -19.79 -3.45
CA LEU A 188 -9.54 -19.12 -2.75
C LEU A 188 -8.21 -19.19 -3.51
N PRO A 189 -7.75 -20.35 -4.03
CA PRO A 189 -6.52 -20.41 -4.83
C PRO A 189 -6.58 -19.56 -6.11
N LEU A 190 -7.76 -19.49 -6.76
CA LEU A 190 -7.94 -18.73 -7.99
C LEU A 190 -7.98 -17.21 -7.78
N ILE A 191 -8.46 -16.77 -6.61
CA ILE A 191 -8.43 -15.34 -6.22
C ILE A 191 -7.17 -14.95 -5.42
N LEU A 192 -6.31 -15.90 -5.06
CA LEU A 192 -5.10 -15.64 -4.28
C LEU A 192 -4.21 -14.52 -4.87
N PRO A 193 -4.01 -14.43 -6.21
CA PRO A 193 -3.27 -13.30 -6.80
C PRO A 193 -3.94 -11.94 -6.54
N ALA A 194 -5.27 -11.88 -6.53
CA ALA A 194 -6.01 -10.65 -6.22
C ALA A 194 -5.93 -10.33 -4.72
N ILE A 195 -5.96 -11.33 -3.84
CA ILE A 195 -5.76 -11.17 -2.39
C ILE A 195 -4.36 -10.62 -2.12
N ALA A 196 -3.32 -11.17 -2.77
CA ALA A 196 -1.95 -10.67 -2.66
C ALA A 196 -1.82 -9.22 -3.16
N SER A 197 -2.44 -8.89 -4.28
CA SER A 197 -2.48 -7.51 -4.79
C SER A 197 -3.24 -6.57 -3.86
N GLY A 198 -4.35 -7.04 -3.28
CA GLY A 198 -5.12 -6.30 -2.28
C GLY A 198 -4.32 -6.05 -1.00
N TRP A 199 -3.53 -7.03 -0.56
CA TRP A 199 -2.63 -6.87 0.58
C TRP A 199 -1.56 -5.82 0.32
N LEU A 200 -0.92 -5.87 -0.85
CA LEU A 200 0.09 -4.88 -1.24
C LEU A 200 -0.51 -3.47 -1.34
N LEU A 201 -1.71 -3.35 -1.91
CA LEU A 201 -2.42 -2.07 -1.98
C LEU A 201 -2.75 -1.54 -0.57
N ALA A 202 -3.29 -2.38 0.31
CA ALA A 202 -3.59 -2.02 1.68
C ALA A 202 -2.32 -1.63 2.47
N PHE A 203 -1.22 -2.36 2.25
CA PHE A 203 0.07 -2.03 2.87
C PHE A 203 0.58 -0.66 2.42
N THR A 204 0.55 -0.36 1.13
CA THR A 204 1.01 0.94 0.61
C THR A 204 0.12 2.08 1.09
N LEU A 205 -1.20 1.94 1.04
CA LEU A 205 -2.15 2.93 1.54
C LEU A 205 -1.99 3.22 3.03
N SER A 206 -1.70 2.20 3.82
CA SER A 206 -1.45 2.36 5.25
C SER A 206 -0.05 2.92 5.56
N TRP A 207 0.94 2.62 4.71
CA TRP A 207 2.31 3.06 4.89
C TRP A 207 2.49 4.57 4.69
N ASP A 208 1.84 5.14 3.70
CA ASP A 208 1.99 6.55 3.31
C ASP A 208 0.89 7.46 3.87
N ASP A 209 -0.06 6.90 4.63
CA ASP A 209 -1.13 7.71 5.24
C ASP A 209 -0.58 8.70 6.25
N LEU A 210 -0.94 9.95 6.05
CA LEU A 210 -0.67 11.06 6.94
C LEU A 210 -1.96 11.61 7.54
N VAL A 211 -3.01 11.71 6.73
CA VAL A 211 -4.20 12.50 7.05
C VAL A 211 -5.00 11.84 8.14
N ILE A 212 -5.42 10.59 7.96
CA ILE A 212 -6.18 9.83 8.96
C ILE A 212 -5.33 9.66 10.22
N THR A 213 -4.05 9.31 10.04
CA THR A 213 -3.11 9.12 11.14
C THR A 213 -3.01 10.35 12.04
N GLN A 214 -2.97 11.57 11.50
CA GLN A 214 -2.88 12.80 12.30
C GLN A 214 -4.06 12.98 13.25
N PHE A 215 -5.26 12.50 12.92
CA PHE A 215 -6.43 12.59 13.80
C PHE A 215 -6.39 11.55 14.93
N VAL A 216 -5.93 10.33 14.63
CA VAL A 216 -6.04 9.19 15.55
C VAL A 216 -4.73 8.82 16.24
N ALA A 217 -3.63 9.51 15.93
CA ALA A 217 -2.35 9.35 16.62
C ALA A 217 -2.39 9.98 18.01
N GLY A 218 -1.60 9.41 18.91
CA GLY A 218 -1.42 9.92 20.27
C GLY A 218 0.05 10.10 20.65
N PRO A 219 0.36 10.41 21.89
CA PRO A 219 1.72 10.53 22.38
C PRO A 219 2.55 9.29 22.03
N ALA A 220 3.80 9.48 21.59
CA ALA A 220 4.75 8.43 21.21
C ALA A 220 4.29 7.49 20.07
N SER A 221 3.30 7.88 19.26
CA SER A 221 2.82 7.09 18.12
C SER A 221 2.96 7.83 16.78
N SER A 222 4.01 8.63 16.63
CA SER A 222 4.31 9.33 15.38
C SER A 222 4.78 8.34 14.32
N THR A 223 4.08 8.28 13.21
CA THR A 223 4.46 7.48 12.03
C THR A 223 5.51 8.20 11.19
N LEU A 224 6.17 7.47 10.28
CA LEU A 224 7.19 8.05 9.41
C LEU A 224 6.66 9.22 8.56
N PRO A 225 5.46 9.14 7.91
CA PRO A 225 4.89 10.29 7.20
C PRO A 225 4.69 11.52 8.10
N MET A 226 4.27 11.34 9.36
CA MET A 226 4.12 12.45 10.30
C MET A 226 5.45 13.12 10.63
N VAL A 227 6.51 12.33 10.86
CA VAL A 227 7.85 12.85 11.15
C VAL A 227 8.41 13.59 9.94
N VAL A 228 8.28 13.03 8.73
CA VAL A 228 8.70 13.68 7.48
C VAL A 228 7.94 14.99 7.26
N PHE A 229 6.62 14.96 7.39
CA PHE A 229 5.79 16.17 7.23
C PHE A 229 6.15 17.28 8.23
N SER A 230 6.38 16.90 9.49
CA SER A 230 6.84 17.84 10.51
C SER A 230 8.18 18.48 10.13
N LYS A 231 9.17 17.68 9.70
CA LYS A 231 10.48 18.20 9.26
C LYS A 231 10.35 19.11 8.03
N VAL A 232 9.50 18.77 7.07
CA VAL A 232 9.27 19.61 5.89
C VAL A 232 8.63 20.94 6.26
N ARG A 233 7.66 20.92 7.20
CA ARG A 233 6.92 22.12 7.64
C ARG A 233 7.78 23.10 8.46
N PHE A 234 8.65 22.58 9.32
CA PHE A 234 9.50 23.41 10.20
C PHE A 234 10.89 23.71 9.65
N GLY A 235 11.23 23.17 8.49
CA GLY A 235 12.50 23.37 7.79
C GLY A 235 13.07 22.03 7.32
N VAL A 236 13.22 21.89 6.00
CA VAL A 236 13.77 20.68 5.40
C VAL A 236 15.21 20.51 5.83
N THR A 237 15.50 19.38 6.46
CA THR A 237 16.86 19.01 6.85
C THR A 237 17.42 17.99 5.84
N PRO A 238 18.73 17.97 5.57
CA PRO A 238 19.30 17.10 4.53
C PRO A 238 19.15 15.60 4.80
N ASP A 239 18.92 15.20 6.06
CA ASP A 239 18.60 13.81 6.44
C ASP A 239 17.26 13.35 5.84
N VAL A 240 16.32 14.26 5.57
CA VAL A 240 15.07 13.94 4.84
C VAL A 240 15.37 13.55 3.39
N ASN A 241 16.31 14.24 2.73
CA ASN A 241 16.73 13.88 1.39
C ASN A 241 17.41 12.49 1.36
N ALA A 242 18.24 12.19 2.36
CA ALA A 242 18.86 10.87 2.51
C ALA A 242 17.82 9.78 2.75
N LEU A 243 16.82 10.03 3.62
CA LEU A 243 15.70 9.12 3.85
C LEU A 243 14.91 8.86 2.57
N ALA A 244 14.51 9.93 1.86
CA ALA A 244 13.78 9.80 0.61
C ALA A 244 14.57 9.01 -0.45
N THR A 245 15.89 9.24 -0.53
CA THR A 245 16.77 8.49 -1.43
C THR A 245 16.80 7.00 -1.10
N ILE A 246 16.89 6.64 0.18
CA ILE A 246 16.83 5.24 0.62
C ILE A 246 15.49 4.60 0.23
N LEU A 247 14.37 5.29 0.47
CA LEU A 247 13.04 4.79 0.10
C LEU A 247 12.90 4.59 -1.42
N VAL A 248 13.35 5.56 -2.22
CA VAL A 248 13.35 5.44 -3.69
C VAL A 248 14.22 4.27 -4.15
N LEU A 249 15.41 4.10 -3.59
CA LEU A 249 16.31 2.99 -3.93
C LEU A 249 15.72 1.63 -3.53
N LEU A 250 15.06 1.55 -2.37
CA LEU A 250 14.39 0.33 -1.90
C LEU A 250 13.29 -0.08 -2.87
N VAL A 251 12.42 0.85 -3.25
CA VAL A 251 11.33 0.60 -4.20
C VAL A 251 11.88 0.25 -5.58
N ALA A 252 12.86 0.99 -6.09
CA ALA A 252 13.48 0.73 -7.38
C ALA A 252 14.14 -0.66 -7.42
N THR A 253 14.83 -1.05 -6.35
CA THR A 253 15.44 -2.38 -6.21
C THR A 253 14.37 -3.47 -6.18
N GLY A 254 13.28 -3.28 -5.43
CA GLY A 254 12.14 -4.20 -5.39
C GLY A 254 11.53 -4.42 -6.77
N ILE A 255 11.31 -3.35 -7.53
CA ILE A 255 10.80 -3.40 -8.91
C ILE A 255 11.80 -4.12 -9.84
N ALA A 256 13.08 -3.81 -9.73
CA ALA A 256 14.11 -4.45 -10.55
C ALA A 256 14.17 -5.96 -10.28
N VAL A 257 14.21 -6.37 -9.01
CA VAL A 257 14.22 -7.78 -8.60
C VAL A 257 12.97 -8.51 -9.08
N SER A 258 11.78 -7.93 -8.88
CA SER A 258 10.52 -8.54 -9.32
C SER A 258 10.47 -8.70 -10.85
N THR A 259 10.95 -7.69 -11.60
CA THR A 259 11.00 -7.72 -13.07
C THR A 259 11.95 -8.79 -13.57
N VAL A 260 13.14 -8.90 -12.97
CA VAL A 260 14.12 -9.94 -13.34
C VAL A 260 13.55 -11.33 -13.03
N TRP A 261 12.91 -11.51 -11.88
CA TRP A 261 12.30 -12.77 -11.50
C TRP A 261 11.15 -13.19 -12.43
N MET A 262 10.26 -12.24 -12.78
CA MET A 262 9.18 -12.50 -13.75
C MET A 262 9.73 -12.90 -15.11
N ARG A 263 10.75 -12.20 -15.62
CA ARG A 263 11.42 -12.56 -16.88
C ARG A 263 12.06 -13.96 -16.84
N TYR A 264 12.67 -14.30 -15.69
CA TYR A 264 13.25 -15.62 -15.50
C TYR A 264 12.18 -16.73 -15.52
N GLN A 265 11.04 -16.52 -14.86
CA GLN A 265 9.92 -17.46 -14.86
C GLN A 265 9.29 -17.61 -16.26
N GLN A 266 9.13 -16.50 -17.00
CA GLN A 266 8.61 -16.54 -18.36
C GLN A 266 9.52 -17.37 -19.28
N ARG A 267 10.83 -17.13 -19.22
CA ARG A 267 11.81 -17.92 -20.00
C ARG A 267 11.81 -19.40 -19.66
N ARG A 268 11.60 -19.76 -18.39
CA ARG A 268 11.45 -21.17 -17.99
C ARG A 268 10.19 -21.76 -18.61
N ARG A 269 9.04 -21.11 -18.49
CA ARG A 269 7.79 -21.60 -19.10
C ARG A 269 7.89 -21.76 -20.61
N GLU A 270 8.52 -20.82 -21.30
CA GLU A 270 8.75 -20.92 -22.76
C GLU A 270 9.61 -22.13 -23.12
N ARG A 271 10.68 -22.40 -22.37
CA ARG A 271 11.52 -23.59 -22.55
C ARG A 271 10.76 -24.88 -22.30
N ASP A 272 9.98 -24.95 -21.23
CA ASP A 272 9.18 -26.13 -20.89
C ASP A 272 8.14 -26.41 -21.98
N LEU A 273 7.50 -25.38 -22.54
CA LEU A 273 6.56 -25.50 -23.65
C LEU A 273 7.26 -25.98 -24.94
N GLN A 274 8.46 -25.46 -25.21
CA GLN A 274 9.26 -25.89 -26.37
C GLN A 274 9.70 -27.38 -26.27
N LEU A 275 10.14 -27.78 -25.07
CA LEU A 275 10.50 -29.18 -24.79
C LEU A 275 9.29 -30.13 -24.90
N ALA A 276 8.13 -29.71 -24.38
CA ALA A 276 6.89 -30.50 -24.52
C ALA A 276 6.43 -30.60 -25.97
N ALA A 277 6.55 -29.54 -26.76
CA ALA A 277 6.23 -29.57 -28.18
C ALA A 277 7.20 -30.49 -29.00
N ALA A 278 8.50 -30.47 -28.66
CA ALA A 278 9.49 -31.33 -29.28
C ALA A 278 9.34 -32.82 -28.92
N ALA A 279 8.81 -33.12 -27.75
CA ALA A 279 8.56 -34.50 -27.29
C ALA A 279 7.30 -35.14 -27.92
N ASN A 280 6.43 -34.34 -28.54
CA ASN A 280 5.20 -34.77 -29.20
C ASN A 280 5.35 -34.91 -30.75
N LEU A 281 6.56 -34.66 -31.28
CA LEU A 281 6.95 -34.90 -32.67
C LEU A 281 7.80 -36.16 -32.81
#